data_4ad4f1ef402a07e9fa0f06eeb8045ca3
#
_entry.id   4ad4f1ef402a07e9fa0f06eeb8045ca3
#
_cell.length_a   1.000
_cell.length_b   1.000
_cell.length_c   1.000
_cell.angle_alpha   90.00
_cell.angle_beta   90.00
_cell.angle_gamma   90.00
#
_symmetry.space_group_name_H-M   'P 1'
#
loop_
_entity.id
_entity.type
_entity.pdbx_description
1 polymer ?
#
loop_
_entity_poly.entity_id
_entity_poly.type
_entity_poly.pdbx_seq_one_letter_code
_entity_poly.pdbx_strand_id
1 'polypeptide(L)'
;MNTKELDAKYIAGTYARFPVVLKEGKGALVRDESGKEYIDMGSGIAVNALGIADPAWAAAVSEQLGKLQHCSNLYFSEPCARLAEVLCERTGLKKVFFGNSGAEANECAIKAARKYAADKYGPERHKIVTLINSFHGRTIATLTATGQEEMHRDFNPLLPGFLYTPANDCEALKALVAEHDDIAAIMFELVQGEGGVMPLERAFVDCMAELAAEKDILLVCDEVQTGNGRTGSLYAWMQYGFKPDIMSTAKGLGGGLPIGACLFGEKTENTLTPGTHGSTFGGSPAVCAGALSILGRIDEALLAQVRAKSEYLFSAFEGKPGIEQVSGLGLMIGLKTAKPAAEVVAKCMEQGVLVLTAHGKVRLLPALNIPMELVKKAAEVIIAACA
;
A
#
# COMPACT_ATOMS: atom_id res chain seq x y z
N MET A 1 -35.93 -3.69 0.90
CA MET A 1 -34.69 -3.40 0.12
C MET A 1 -33.63 -4.42 0.52
N ASN A 2 -33.00 -5.04 -0.46
CA ASN A 2 -31.83 -5.90 -0.24
C ASN A 2 -30.55 -5.05 -0.08
N THR A 3 -29.39 -5.68 0.21
CA THR A 3 -28.13 -5.00 0.46
C THR A 3 -27.70 -4.09 -0.70
N LYS A 4 -27.85 -4.54 -1.96
CA LYS A 4 -27.49 -3.75 -3.16
C LYS A 4 -28.40 -2.55 -3.35
N GLU A 5 -29.70 -2.69 -3.07
CA GLU A 5 -30.67 -1.58 -3.12
C GLU A 5 -30.41 -0.53 -2.05
N LEU A 6 -30.00 -0.96 -0.82
CA LEU A 6 -29.60 -0.06 0.26
C LEU A 6 -28.32 0.69 -0.11
N ASP A 7 -27.31 0.00 -0.64
CA ASP A 7 -26.05 0.60 -1.10
C ASP A 7 -26.31 1.65 -2.18
N ALA A 8 -27.04 1.30 -3.22
CA ALA A 8 -27.36 2.21 -4.33
C ALA A 8 -28.15 3.44 -3.89
N LYS A 9 -28.96 3.32 -2.85
CA LYS A 9 -29.82 4.42 -2.35
C LYS A 9 -29.10 5.36 -1.41
N TYR A 10 -28.20 4.84 -0.54
CA TYR A 10 -27.69 5.60 0.60
C TYR A 10 -26.18 5.82 0.59
N ILE A 11 -25.41 5.10 -0.23
CA ILE A 11 -23.97 5.28 -0.33
C ILE A 11 -23.64 6.06 -1.61
N ALA A 12 -22.77 7.05 -1.50
CA ALA A 12 -22.31 7.82 -2.67
C ALA A 12 -21.70 6.88 -3.71
N GLY A 13 -22.09 7.03 -4.98
CA GLY A 13 -21.74 6.15 -6.10
C GLY A 13 -20.29 6.28 -6.60
N THR A 14 -19.33 6.30 -5.66
CA THR A 14 -17.89 6.44 -5.97
C THR A 14 -17.20 5.13 -6.34
N TYR A 15 -17.89 3.99 -6.20
CA TYR A 15 -17.34 2.67 -6.46
C TYR A 15 -18.18 1.86 -7.45
N ALA A 16 -17.53 1.28 -8.47
CA ALA A 16 -18.12 0.24 -9.31
C ALA A 16 -17.93 -1.11 -8.60
N ARG A 17 -18.91 -1.53 -7.78
CA ARG A 17 -18.82 -2.75 -7.00
C ARG A 17 -19.04 -4.00 -7.87
N PHE A 18 -18.27 -5.07 -7.57
CA PHE A 18 -18.60 -6.40 -8.10
C PHE A 18 -19.97 -6.86 -7.57
N PRO A 19 -20.74 -7.64 -8.36
CA PRO A 19 -22.11 -8.02 -8.02
C PRO A 19 -22.19 -9.14 -6.96
N VAL A 20 -21.30 -9.15 -5.97
CA VAL A 20 -21.24 -10.13 -4.88
C VAL A 20 -21.48 -9.43 -3.55
N VAL A 21 -22.34 -9.96 -2.71
CA VAL A 21 -22.57 -9.50 -1.34
C VAL A 21 -21.84 -10.44 -0.39
N LEU A 22 -20.64 -10.09 0.00
CA LEU A 22 -19.85 -10.87 0.97
C LEU A 22 -20.48 -10.78 2.37
N LYS A 23 -20.61 -11.92 3.04
CA LYS A 23 -21.24 -12.03 4.35
C LYS A 23 -20.26 -12.40 5.45
N GLU A 24 -19.39 -13.36 5.18
CA GLU A 24 -18.44 -13.90 6.15
C GLU A 24 -17.21 -14.48 5.46
N GLY A 25 -16.17 -14.79 6.24
CA GLY A 25 -14.98 -15.44 5.72
C GLY A 25 -14.07 -15.95 6.81
N LYS A 26 -13.10 -16.77 6.43
CA LYS A 26 -12.03 -17.25 7.31
C LYS A 26 -10.75 -17.49 6.51
N GLY A 27 -9.65 -16.86 6.92
CA GLY A 27 -8.39 -16.95 6.19
C GLY A 27 -8.51 -16.39 4.77
N ALA A 28 -8.25 -17.19 3.76
CA ALA A 28 -8.35 -16.81 2.35
C ALA A 28 -9.69 -17.23 1.69
N LEU A 29 -10.66 -17.70 2.47
CA LEU A 29 -11.98 -18.09 1.97
C LEU A 29 -13.04 -17.10 2.44
N VAL A 30 -13.91 -16.68 1.54
CA VAL A 30 -15.06 -15.82 1.82
C VAL A 30 -16.35 -16.42 1.25
N ARG A 31 -17.48 -16.10 1.88
CA ARG A 31 -18.81 -16.54 1.42
C ARG A 31 -19.72 -15.36 1.19
N ASP A 32 -20.54 -15.48 0.17
CA ASP A 32 -21.60 -14.51 -0.11
C ASP A 32 -22.91 -14.86 0.63
N GLU A 33 -23.91 -14.00 0.46
CA GLU A 33 -25.25 -14.18 1.06
C GLU A 33 -25.99 -15.44 0.57
N SER A 34 -25.61 -16.01 -0.58
CA SER A 34 -26.16 -17.27 -1.10
C SER A 34 -25.47 -18.51 -0.51
N GLY A 35 -24.35 -18.33 0.22
CA GLY A 35 -23.51 -19.39 0.74
C GLY A 35 -22.44 -19.88 -0.25
N LYS A 36 -22.31 -19.27 -1.44
CA LYS A 36 -21.23 -19.59 -2.37
C LYS A 36 -19.90 -19.17 -1.81
N GLU A 37 -18.92 -20.07 -1.83
CA GLU A 37 -17.57 -19.85 -1.35
C GLU A 37 -16.63 -19.38 -2.46
N TYR A 38 -15.72 -18.48 -2.12
CA TYR A 38 -14.70 -17.94 -3.00
C TYR A 38 -13.33 -17.97 -2.36
N ILE A 39 -12.30 -18.22 -3.16
CA ILE A 39 -10.91 -17.97 -2.79
C ILE A 39 -10.63 -16.47 -3.00
N ASP A 40 -10.27 -15.76 -1.94
CA ASP A 40 -9.98 -14.32 -1.99
C ASP A 40 -8.50 -14.08 -2.35
N MET A 41 -8.26 -13.74 -3.61
CA MET A 41 -6.94 -13.34 -4.12
C MET A 41 -6.74 -11.82 -4.11
N GLY A 42 -7.64 -11.07 -3.48
CA GLY A 42 -7.58 -9.61 -3.37
C GLY A 42 -7.33 -9.09 -1.96
N SER A 43 -7.73 -9.85 -0.93
CA SER A 43 -7.62 -9.54 0.52
C SER A 43 -7.93 -8.08 0.90
N GLY A 44 -9.01 -7.52 0.30
CA GLY A 44 -9.40 -6.13 0.54
C GLY A 44 -8.37 -5.12 0.05
N ILE A 45 -7.73 -5.36 -1.09
CA ILE A 45 -6.61 -4.59 -1.66
C ILE A 45 -5.39 -4.63 -0.71
N ALA A 46 -4.91 -5.86 -0.42
CA ALA A 46 -3.76 -6.14 0.48
C ALA A 46 -3.94 -5.69 1.94
N VAL A 47 -5.17 -5.51 2.42
CA VAL A 47 -5.47 -5.07 3.81
C VAL A 47 -5.48 -6.26 4.77
N ASN A 48 -6.16 -7.36 4.42
CA ASN A 48 -6.25 -8.55 5.26
C ASN A 48 -4.97 -9.39 5.15
N ALA A 49 -3.85 -8.87 5.69
CA ALA A 49 -2.53 -9.46 5.53
C ALA A 49 -2.46 -10.94 5.98
N LEU A 50 -3.11 -11.27 7.08
CA LEU A 50 -3.19 -12.64 7.62
C LEU A 50 -4.56 -13.30 7.41
N GLY A 51 -5.33 -12.79 6.44
CA GLY A 51 -6.63 -13.32 6.04
C GLY A 51 -7.79 -12.77 6.86
N ILE A 52 -9.00 -13.21 6.48
CA ILE A 52 -10.26 -12.78 7.07
C ILE A 52 -10.45 -13.46 8.44
N ALA A 53 -10.99 -12.70 9.40
CA ALA A 53 -11.36 -13.16 10.74
C ALA A 53 -10.23 -13.94 11.46
N ASP A 54 -9.01 -13.46 11.34
CA ASP A 54 -7.86 -14.04 12.04
C ASP A 54 -8.11 -14.03 13.57
N PRO A 55 -8.08 -15.19 14.25
CA PRO A 55 -8.50 -15.27 15.64
C PRO A 55 -7.57 -14.54 16.61
N ALA A 56 -6.26 -14.51 16.35
CA ALA A 56 -5.32 -13.85 17.24
C ALA A 56 -5.42 -12.31 17.12
N TRP A 57 -5.60 -11.82 15.89
CA TRP A 57 -5.87 -10.40 15.65
C TRP A 57 -7.20 -9.96 16.30
N ALA A 58 -8.28 -10.74 16.08
CA ALA A 58 -9.59 -10.44 16.65
C ALA A 58 -9.56 -10.44 18.18
N ALA A 59 -8.85 -11.40 18.81
CA ALA A 59 -8.68 -11.45 20.27
C ALA A 59 -7.92 -10.23 20.79
N ALA A 60 -6.80 -9.83 20.17
CA ALA A 60 -6.01 -8.68 20.58
C ALA A 60 -6.82 -7.37 20.52
N VAL A 61 -7.59 -7.18 19.43
CA VAL A 61 -8.46 -6.02 19.27
C VAL A 61 -9.58 -6.02 20.32
N SER A 62 -10.26 -7.17 20.51
CA SER A 62 -11.37 -7.28 21.45
C SER A 62 -10.92 -7.08 22.90
N GLU A 63 -9.78 -7.61 23.29
CA GLU A 63 -9.18 -7.40 24.60
C GLU A 63 -8.91 -5.91 24.86
N GLN A 64 -8.27 -5.24 23.88
CA GLN A 64 -7.97 -3.81 24.01
C GLN A 64 -9.21 -2.92 24.02
N LEU A 65 -10.25 -3.28 23.24
CA LEU A 65 -11.55 -2.59 23.28
C LEU A 65 -12.19 -2.67 24.67
N GLY A 66 -12.02 -3.79 25.37
CA GLY A 66 -12.49 -3.96 26.76
C GLY A 66 -11.71 -3.18 27.81
N LYS A 67 -10.53 -2.62 27.46
CA LYS A 67 -9.67 -1.83 28.36
C LYS A 67 -9.77 -0.34 28.07
N LEU A 68 -9.40 0.07 26.88
CA LEU A 68 -9.34 1.46 26.43
C LEU A 68 -9.36 1.52 24.90
N GLN A 69 -10.49 1.91 24.33
CA GLN A 69 -10.65 1.98 22.88
C GLN A 69 -10.00 3.22 22.25
N HIS A 70 -10.03 4.36 22.96
CA HIS A 70 -9.50 5.65 22.50
C HIS A 70 -9.16 6.55 23.68
N CYS A 71 -8.09 7.34 23.58
CA CYS A 71 -7.71 8.30 24.62
C CYS A 71 -7.20 9.65 24.06
N SER A 72 -7.29 9.88 22.74
CA SER A 72 -6.67 11.00 22.04
C SER A 72 -5.11 10.98 22.14
N ASN A 73 -4.46 11.83 21.39
CA ASN A 73 -3.00 12.03 21.45
C ASN A 73 -2.56 13.06 22.51
N LEU A 74 -3.50 13.47 23.40
CA LEU A 74 -3.20 14.27 24.59
C LEU A 74 -2.69 13.42 25.76
N TYR A 75 -2.89 12.10 25.71
CA TYR A 75 -2.44 11.15 26.72
C TYR A 75 -1.59 10.04 26.08
N PHE A 76 -0.70 9.47 26.85
CA PHE A 76 0.08 8.31 26.42
C PHE A 76 -0.78 7.04 26.46
N SER A 77 -0.58 6.15 25.48
CA SER A 77 -1.13 4.79 25.49
C SER A 77 -0.03 3.77 25.18
N GLU A 78 -0.02 2.69 25.96
CA GLU A 78 0.99 1.63 25.80
C GLU A 78 0.94 0.99 24.42
N PRO A 79 -0.21 0.58 23.85
CA PRO A 79 -0.22 -0.06 22.51
C PRO A 79 0.33 0.83 21.41
N CYS A 80 0.10 2.16 21.49
CA CYS A 80 0.64 3.12 20.53
C CYS A 80 2.17 3.22 20.64
N ALA A 81 2.69 3.36 21.85
CA ALA A 81 4.13 3.44 22.09
C ALA A 81 4.86 2.15 21.68
N ARG A 82 4.28 0.98 22.00
CA ARG A 82 4.83 -0.32 21.60
C ARG A 82 4.82 -0.53 20.09
N LEU A 83 3.76 -0.10 19.41
CA LEU A 83 3.71 -0.18 17.95
C LEU A 83 4.79 0.71 17.31
N ALA A 84 5.00 1.91 17.83
CA ALA A 84 6.07 2.79 17.37
C ALA A 84 7.46 2.17 17.59
N GLU A 85 7.72 1.61 18.78
CA GLU A 85 8.95 0.88 19.11
C GLU A 85 9.21 -0.25 18.10
N VAL A 86 8.23 -1.16 17.90
CA VAL A 86 8.37 -2.29 16.97
C VAL A 86 8.65 -1.84 15.53
N LEU A 87 7.95 -0.79 15.07
CA LEU A 87 8.16 -0.25 13.73
C LEU A 87 9.56 0.36 13.58
N CYS A 88 10.00 1.15 14.56
CA CYS A 88 11.34 1.77 14.55
C CYS A 88 12.45 0.74 14.63
N GLU A 89 12.36 -0.24 15.53
CA GLU A 89 13.38 -1.29 15.69
C GLU A 89 13.49 -2.16 14.43
N ARG A 90 12.36 -2.56 13.84
CA ARG A 90 12.36 -3.43 12.66
C ARG A 90 12.76 -2.73 11.37
N THR A 91 12.63 -1.41 11.29
CA THR A 91 13.02 -0.62 10.11
C THR A 91 14.36 0.11 10.30
N GLY A 92 14.78 0.32 11.55
CA GLY A 92 15.89 1.21 11.89
C GLY A 92 15.56 2.70 11.66
N LEU A 93 14.32 3.06 11.28
CA LEU A 93 13.84 4.44 11.29
C LEU A 93 13.66 4.91 12.73
N LYS A 94 13.50 6.20 12.97
CA LYS A 94 13.70 6.78 14.30
C LYS A 94 12.41 7.13 15.04
N LYS A 95 11.40 7.63 14.31
CA LYS A 95 10.12 8.06 14.89
C LYS A 95 8.96 7.72 13.99
N VAL A 96 7.75 7.68 14.55
CA VAL A 96 6.50 7.40 13.84
C VAL A 96 5.45 8.45 14.18
N PHE A 97 4.73 8.90 13.16
CA PHE A 97 3.44 9.56 13.31
C PHE A 97 2.35 8.57 12.85
N PHE A 98 1.26 8.45 13.60
CA PHE A 98 0.12 7.61 13.25
C PHE A 98 -1.06 8.43 12.74
N GLY A 99 -1.64 8.02 11.61
CA GLY A 99 -2.91 8.43 11.06
C GLY A 99 -3.87 7.25 10.92
N ASN A 100 -4.90 7.38 10.08
CA ASN A 100 -5.96 6.37 9.92
C ASN A 100 -5.97 5.71 8.54
N SER A 101 -5.18 6.19 7.62
CA SER A 101 -5.15 5.73 6.23
C SER A 101 -3.78 5.94 5.58
N GLY A 102 -3.56 5.29 4.43
CA GLY A 102 -2.37 5.56 3.62
C GLY A 102 -2.33 7.01 3.11
N ALA A 103 -3.49 7.59 2.77
CA ALA A 103 -3.55 8.99 2.37
C ALA A 103 -3.10 9.93 3.49
N GLU A 104 -3.54 9.72 4.74
CA GLU A 104 -3.07 10.53 5.88
C GLU A 104 -1.60 10.33 6.18
N ALA A 105 -1.07 9.11 6.02
CA ALA A 105 0.36 8.85 6.15
C ALA A 105 1.16 9.60 5.07
N ASN A 106 0.67 9.64 3.84
CA ASN A 106 1.28 10.36 2.72
C ASN A 106 1.13 11.88 2.87
N GLU A 107 0.01 12.40 3.38
CA GLU A 107 -0.13 13.82 3.76
C GLU A 107 0.93 14.23 4.78
N CYS A 108 1.17 13.38 5.79
CA CYS A 108 2.21 13.58 6.78
C CYS A 108 3.60 13.60 6.13
N ALA A 109 3.88 12.66 5.23
CA ALA A 109 5.15 12.56 4.51
C ALA A 109 5.42 13.80 3.63
N ILE A 110 4.41 14.25 2.86
CA ILE A 110 4.46 15.47 2.03
C ILE A 110 4.75 16.71 2.90
N LYS A 111 4.02 16.86 4.02
CA LYS A 111 4.21 17.99 4.94
C LYS A 111 5.60 17.96 5.60
N ALA A 112 6.05 16.78 6.02
CA ALA A 112 7.37 16.63 6.63
C ALA A 112 8.50 16.94 5.64
N ALA A 113 8.40 16.47 4.40
CA ALA A 113 9.38 16.77 3.35
C ALA A 113 9.47 18.29 3.07
N ARG A 114 8.33 18.95 2.89
CA ARG A 114 8.28 20.40 2.71
C ARG A 114 8.80 21.18 3.89
N LYS A 115 8.42 20.77 5.12
CA LYS A 115 8.89 21.44 6.33
C LYS A 115 10.40 21.27 6.54
N TYR A 116 10.93 20.07 6.34
CA TYR A 116 12.37 19.82 6.40
C TYR A 116 13.16 20.73 5.45
N ALA A 117 12.70 20.80 4.19
CA ALA A 117 13.35 21.64 3.20
C ALA A 117 13.22 23.14 3.54
N ALA A 118 12.05 23.60 3.99
CA ALA A 118 11.83 24.98 4.39
C ALA A 118 12.71 25.37 5.60
N ASP A 119 12.82 24.50 6.61
CA ASP A 119 13.64 24.75 7.80
C ASP A 119 15.15 24.82 7.45
N LYS A 120 15.59 24.03 6.45
CA LYS A 120 17.02 23.92 6.10
C LYS A 120 17.46 24.87 5.00
N TYR A 121 16.61 25.12 4.00
CA TYR A 121 16.95 25.83 2.76
C TYR A 121 16.09 27.06 2.49
N GLY A 122 15.03 27.25 3.25
CA GLY A 122 14.03 28.29 3.02
C GLY A 122 12.79 27.81 2.30
N PRO A 123 11.70 28.63 2.29
CA PRO A 123 10.38 28.21 1.86
C PRO A 123 10.26 27.94 0.34
N GLU A 124 11.20 28.43 -0.45
CA GLU A 124 11.19 28.24 -1.91
C GLU A 124 11.50 26.78 -2.29
N ARG A 125 12.23 26.03 -1.48
CA ARG A 125 12.54 24.63 -1.74
C ARG A 125 11.42 23.73 -1.22
N HIS A 126 10.40 23.49 -2.06
CA HIS A 126 9.17 22.79 -1.65
C HIS A 126 8.61 21.81 -2.69
N LYS A 127 9.24 21.70 -3.86
CA LYS A 127 8.74 20.81 -4.91
C LYS A 127 8.96 19.33 -4.55
N ILE A 128 7.99 18.51 -4.92
CA ILE A 128 8.04 17.05 -4.75
C ILE A 128 7.91 16.41 -6.12
N VAL A 129 8.88 15.61 -6.50
CA VAL A 129 8.83 14.79 -7.70
C VAL A 129 8.06 13.51 -7.38
N THR A 130 7.09 13.15 -8.22
CA THR A 130 6.38 11.86 -8.17
C THR A 130 6.47 11.16 -9.52
N LEU A 131 6.14 9.87 -9.56
CA LEU A 131 6.25 9.07 -10.77
C LEU A 131 4.92 9.02 -11.52
N ILE A 132 4.95 9.11 -12.84
CA ILE A 132 3.79 8.88 -13.69
C ILE A 132 3.25 7.47 -13.41
N ASN A 133 1.93 7.31 -13.38
CA ASN A 133 1.17 6.12 -12.97
C ASN A 133 1.27 5.76 -11.47
N SER A 134 1.86 6.60 -10.61
CA SER A 134 1.83 6.40 -9.16
C SER A 134 0.41 6.59 -8.58
N PHE A 135 0.21 6.09 -7.36
CA PHE A 135 -1.00 6.32 -6.59
C PHE A 135 -0.68 6.54 -5.12
N HIS A 136 -0.94 7.74 -4.60
CA HIS A 136 -0.60 8.12 -3.22
C HIS A 136 -1.81 8.46 -2.34
N GLY A 137 -3.02 8.51 -2.90
CA GLY A 137 -4.25 8.72 -2.14
C GLY A 137 -5.31 9.59 -2.85
N ARG A 138 -6.36 9.95 -2.10
CA ARG A 138 -7.53 10.69 -2.63
C ARG A 138 -7.79 12.02 -1.92
N THR A 139 -6.96 12.44 -0.96
CA THR A 139 -6.97 13.82 -0.44
C THR A 139 -6.35 14.76 -1.46
N ILE A 140 -6.61 16.07 -1.39
CA ILE A 140 -6.15 17.01 -2.42
C ILE A 140 -4.62 16.92 -2.63
N ALA A 141 -3.80 16.89 -1.56
CA ALA A 141 -2.35 16.80 -1.73
C ALA A 141 -1.91 15.42 -2.26
N THR A 142 -2.45 14.33 -1.74
CA THR A 142 -2.11 12.98 -2.21
C THR A 142 -2.70 12.68 -3.59
N LEU A 143 -3.85 13.27 -3.94
CA LEU A 143 -4.40 13.24 -5.29
C LEU A 143 -3.46 13.97 -6.26
N THR A 144 -2.97 15.15 -5.88
CA THR A 144 -1.97 15.88 -6.68
C THR A 144 -0.67 15.07 -6.82
N ALA A 145 -0.21 14.42 -5.75
CA ALA A 145 0.97 13.55 -5.81
C ALA A 145 0.79 12.31 -6.70
N THR A 146 -0.46 11.87 -6.91
CA THR A 146 -0.79 10.73 -7.76
C THR A 146 -0.54 11.07 -9.23
N GLY A 147 0.37 10.36 -9.89
CA GLY A 147 0.79 10.62 -11.27
C GLY A 147 -0.16 10.07 -12.34
N GLN A 148 -1.48 10.21 -12.16
CA GLN A 148 -2.53 9.73 -13.06
C GLN A 148 -3.46 10.89 -13.41
N GLU A 149 -3.27 11.48 -14.58
CA GLU A 149 -3.97 12.70 -15.04
C GLU A 149 -5.51 12.55 -15.04
N GLU A 150 -6.01 11.39 -15.37
CA GLU A 150 -7.45 11.10 -15.35
C GLU A 150 -8.08 11.23 -13.96
N MET A 151 -7.30 11.01 -12.89
CA MET A 151 -7.76 11.18 -11.51
C MET A 151 -7.79 12.66 -11.09
N HIS A 152 -7.05 13.52 -11.78
CA HIS A 152 -7.00 14.97 -11.51
C HIS A 152 -8.17 15.73 -12.13
N ARG A 153 -8.82 15.14 -13.17
CA ARG A 153 -9.95 15.75 -13.86
C ARG A 153 -11.00 16.19 -12.84
N ASP A 154 -11.55 17.38 -13.00
CA ASP A 154 -12.61 17.95 -12.17
C ASP A 154 -12.24 18.38 -10.74
N PHE A 155 -10.96 18.23 -10.31
CA PHE A 155 -10.48 18.60 -8.96
C PHE A 155 -9.51 19.79 -8.95
N ASN A 156 -9.50 20.61 -10.01
CA ASN A 156 -8.68 21.81 -10.06
C ASN A 156 -9.23 22.94 -9.18
N PRO A 157 -8.37 23.82 -8.61
CA PRO A 157 -6.91 23.79 -8.76
C PRO A 157 -6.24 22.71 -7.89
N LEU A 158 -5.26 22.00 -8.46
CA LEU A 158 -4.43 21.08 -7.72
C LEU A 158 -3.45 21.84 -6.81
N LEU A 159 -2.88 21.16 -5.82
CA LEU A 159 -1.88 21.73 -4.92
C LEU A 159 -0.58 22.01 -5.71
N PRO A 160 -0.04 23.26 -5.74
CA PRO A 160 1.20 23.56 -6.46
C PRO A 160 2.42 22.88 -5.85
N GLY A 161 3.50 22.75 -6.65
CA GLY A 161 4.78 22.21 -6.21
C GLY A 161 4.92 20.69 -6.36
N PHE A 162 4.18 20.06 -7.28
CA PHE A 162 4.42 18.68 -7.70
C PHE A 162 4.95 18.63 -9.13
N LEU A 163 5.93 17.76 -9.36
CA LEU A 163 6.53 17.48 -10.65
C LEU A 163 6.38 15.98 -10.93
N TYR A 164 6.23 15.61 -12.21
CA TYR A 164 6.02 14.22 -12.60
C TYR A 164 7.12 13.77 -13.57
N THR A 165 7.64 12.55 -13.36
CA THR A 165 8.63 11.93 -14.26
C THR A 165 8.24 10.48 -14.55
N PRO A 166 8.58 9.93 -15.73
CA PRO A 166 8.35 8.52 -16.00
C PRO A 166 9.09 7.61 -15.00
N ALA A 167 8.45 6.51 -14.60
CA ALA A 167 9.12 5.46 -13.85
C ALA A 167 10.13 4.73 -14.75
N ASN A 168 11.24 4.28 -14.17
CA ASN A 168 12.32 3.55 -14.86
C ASN A 168 13.03 4.33 -16.00
N ASP A 169 12.94 5.67 -15.97
CA ASP A 169 13.65 6.56 -16.89
C ASP A 169 14.60 7.49 -16.09
N CYS A 170 15.84 7.03 -15.93
CA CYS A 170 16.87 7.77 -15.18
C CYS A 170 17.26 9.08 -15.87
N GLU A 171 17.25 9.12 -17.20
CA GLU A 171 17.64 10.32 -17.93
C GLU A 171 16.58 11.42 -17.82
N ALA A 172 15.29 11.03 -17.88
CA ALA A 172 14.20 11.97 -17.61
C ALA A 172 14.24 12.53 -16.17
N LEU A 173 14.54 11.67 -15.19
CA LEU A 173 14.69 12.11 -13.81
C LEU A 173 15.87 13.06 -13.61
N LYS A 174 17.03 12.74 -14.19
CA LYS A 174 18.23 13.62 -14.15
C LYS A 174 17.97 14.98 -14.79
N ALA A 175 17.31 15.00 -15.95
CA ALA A 175 16.95 16.24 -16.64
C ALA A 175 16.03 17.09 -15.76
N LEU A 176 14.98 16.48 -15.17
CA LEU A 176 14.05 17.18 -14.29
C LEU A 176 14.76 17.76 -13.04
N VAL A 177 15.66 17.00 -12.42
CA VAL A 177 16.42 17.44 -11.25
C VAL A 177 17.42 18.56 -11.61
N ALA A 178 17.96 18.54 -12.82
CA ALA A 178 18.86 19.59 -13.31
C ALA A 178 18.16 20.93 -13.60
N GLU A 179 16.87 20.90 -13.98
CA GLU A 179 16.05 22.08 -14.24
C GLU A 179 15.51 22.74 -12.96
N HIS A 180 15.53 22.02 -11.82
CA HIS A 180 14.86 22.43 -10.58
C HIS A 180 15.78 22.28 -9.37
N ASP A 181 16.27 23.37 -8.82
CA ASP A 181 17.07 23.42 -7.58
C ASP A 181 16.21 23.50 -6.29
N ASP A 182 14.90 23.64 -6.46
CA ASP A 182 13.89 23.78 -5.41
C ASP A 182 13.17 22.45 -5.05
N ILE A 183 13.69 21.30 -5.47
CA ILE A 183 13.16 19.98 -5.14
C ILE A 183 13.49 19.62 -3.69
N ALA A 184 12.44 19.36 -2.89
CA ALA A 184 12.53 18.91 -1.51
C ALA A 184 12.60 17.37 -1.40
N ALA A 185 11.86 16.64 -2.24
CA ALA A 185 11.75 15.20 -2.16
C ALA A 185 11.41 14.54 -3.50
N ILE A 186 11.77 13.24 -3.61
CA ILE A 186 11.24 12.31 -4.59
C ILE A 186 10.35 11.32 -3.83
N MET A 187 9.06 11.23 -4.21
CA MET A 187 8.08 10.34 -3.61
C MET A 187 7.69 9.25 -4.60
N PHE A 188 7.76 7.98 -4.18
CA PHE A 188 7.58 6.84 -5.07
C PHE A 188 7.09 5.59 -4.35
N GLU A 189 6.46 4.69 -5.12
CA GLU A 189 6.18 3.29 -4.77
C GLU A 189 7.25 2.40 -5.44
N LEU A 190 7.79 1.40 -4.75
CA LEU A 190 8.73 0.42 -5.36
C LEU A 190 8.02 -0.57 -6.31
N VAL A 191 6.71 -0.74 -6.14
CA VAL A 191 5.83 -1.39 -7.12
C VAL A 191 4.59 -0.51 -7.23
N GLN A 192 4.38 0.13 -8.36
CA GLN A 192 3.21 0.96 -8.61
C GLN A 192 1.95 0.10 -8.63
N GLY A 193 1.18 0.10 -7.55
CA GLY A 193 0.06 -0.81 -7.36
C GLY A 193 -1.10 -0.55 -8.29
N GLU A 194 -1.64 0.66 -8.25
CA GLU A 194 -2.76 1.08 -9.10
C GLU A 194 -2.30 1.35 -10.55
N GLY A 195 -1.02 1.65 -10.77
CA GLY A 195 -0.40 1.80 -12.09
C GLY A 195 -0.17 0.49 -12.86
N GLY A 196 -0.79 -0.63 -12.44
CA GLY A 196 -0.72 -1.90 -13.15
C GLY A 196 0.33 -2.88 -12.62
N VAL A 197 0.64 -2.78 -11.34
CA VAL A 197 1.60 -3.66 -10.64
C VAL A 197 2.96 -3.68 -11.34
N MET A 198 3.56 -2.50 -11.44
CA MET A 198 4.83 -2.28 -12.16
C MET A 198 5.96 -2.03 -11.17
N PRO A 199 6.91 -2.97 -11.02
CA PRO A 199 8.10 -2.78 -10.19
C PRO A 199 9.02 -1.70 -10.77
N LEU A 200 9.67 -0.95 -9.87
CA LEU A 200 10.81 -0.12 -10.26
C LEU A 200 12.05 -1.02 -10.46
N GLU A 201 12.78 -0.71 -11.52
CA GLU A 201 14.05 -1.38 -11.81
C GLU A 201 15.12 -0.94 -10.81
N ARG A 202 15.99 -1.88 -10.43
CA ARG A 202 17.07 -1.61 -9.49
C ARG A 202 17.94 -0.43 -9.94
N ALA A 203 18.29 -0.37 -11.22
CA ALA A 203 19.11 0.72 -11.77
C ALA A 203 18.43 2.10 -11.61
N PHE A 204 17.11 2.17 -11.75
CA PHE A 204 16.36 3.42 -11.53
C PHE A 204 16.33 3.83 -10.05
N VAL A 205 16.17 2.87 -9.14
CA VAL A 205 16.20 3.12 -7.69
C VAL A 205 17.59 3.58 -7.25
N ASP A 206 18.65 2.96 -7.77
CA ASP A 206 20.04 3.37 -7.51
C ASP A 206 20.28 4.80 -8.03
N CYS A 207 19.80 5.13 -9.24
CA CYS A 207 19.86 6.48 -9.80
C CYS A 207 19.13 7.52 -8.93
N MET A 208 17.91 7.20 -8.44
CA MET A 208 17.20 8.09 -7.50
C MET A 208 18.00 8.32 -6.22
N ALA A 209 18.59 7.27 -5.67
CA ALA A 209 19.36 7.34 -4.43
C ALA A 209 20.64 8.19 -4.61
N GLU A 210 21.34 8.04 -5.73
CA GLU A 210 22.53 8.86 -6.05
C GLU A 210 22.17 10.33 -6.21
N LEU A 211 21.14 10.66 -6.98
CA LEU A 211 20.69 12.04 -7.17
C LEU A 211 20.19 12.66 -5.84
N ALA A 212 19.48 11.89 -5.04
CA ALA A 212 19.01 12.33 -3.72
C ALA A 212 20.17 12.64 -2.78
N ALA A 213 21.22 11.83 -2.79
CA ALA A 213 22.43 12.07 -1.99
C ALA A 213 23.22 13.28 -2.49
N GLU A 214 23.40 13.43 -3.82
CA GLU A 214 24.14 14.54 -4.43
C GLU A 214 23.47 15.91 -4.17
N LYS A 215 22.15 15.97 -4.33
CA LYS A 215 21.37 17.21 -4.25
C LYS A 215 20.72 17.47 -2.90
N ASP A 216 20.95 16.58 -1.92
CA ASP A 216 20.26 16.55 -0.63
C ASP A 216 18.73 16.65 -0.77
N ILE A 217 18.18 15.81 -1.63
CA ILE A 217 16.75 15.60 -1.84
C ILE A 217 16.31 14.43 -0.95
N LEU A 218 15.15 14.53 -0.30
CA LEU A 218 14.63 13.45 0.53
C LEU A 218 14.05 12.31 -0.34
N LEU A 219 14.28 11.06 0.06
CA LEU A 219 13.60 9.89 -0.46
C LEU A 219 12.38 9.56 0.39
N VAL A 220 11.19 9.71 -0.20
CA VAL A 220 9.90 9.38 0.42
C VAL A 220 9.36 8.11 -0.21
N CYS A 221 9.46 6.99 0.51
CA CYS A 221 9.02 5.69 0.02
C CYS A 221 7.60 5.38 0.49
N ASP A 222 6.66 5.28 -0.45
CA ASP A 222 5.30 4.85 -0.19
C ASP A 222 5.22 3.32 -0.15
N GLU A 223 5.16 2.77 1.06
CA GLU A 223 5.03 1.32 1.34
C GLU A 223 3.59 0.94 1.75
N VAL A 224 2.62 1.76 1.42
CA VAL A 224 1.21 1.52 1.78
C VAL A 224 0.70 0.21 1.18
N GLN A 225 1.09 -0.13 -0.04
CA GLN A 225 0.69 -1.40 -0.67
C GLN A 225 1.81 -2.44 -0.70
N THR A 226 3.07 -2.05 -0.79
CA THR A 226 4.25 -2.93 -0.87
C THR A 226 4.74 -3.45 0.47
N GLY A 227 4.38 -2.76 1.56
CA GLY A 227 4.84 -3.08 2.91
C GLY A 227 4.14 -4.26 3.58
N ASN A 228 4.48 -4.46 4.85
CA ASN A 228 3.86 -5.45 5.74
C ASN A 228 3.95 -6.89 5.23
N GLY A 229 5.10 -7.26 4.64
CA GLY A 229 5.37 -8.62 4.18
C GLY A 229 4.95 -8.92 2.74
N ARG A 230 4.22 -8.02 2.07
CA ARG A 230 3.61 -8.24 0.76
C ARG A 230 4.60 -8.68 -0.32
N THR A 231 5.78 -8.09 -0.33
CA THR A 231 6.82 -8.33 -1.34
C THR A 231 7.85 -9.41 -0.96
N GLY A 232 7.65 -10.11 0.17
CA GLY A 232 8.58 -11.14 0.66
C GLY A 232 9.67 -10.62 1.58
N SER A 233 9.64 -9.33 1.93
CA SER A 233 10.34 -8.66 3.02
C SER A 233 9.36 -7.86 3.85
N LEU A 234 9.72 -7.38 5.04
CA LEU A 234 8.80 -6.58 5.86
C LEU A 234 8.35 -5.32 5.11
N TYR A 235 9.30 -4.61 4.48
CA TYR A 235 9.08 -3.50 3.56
C TYR A 235 9.90 -3.71 2.29
N ALA A 236 9.38 -3.32 1.13
CA ALA A 236 10.01 -3.59 -0.16
C ALA A 236 11.41 -2.93 -0.27
N TRP A 237 11.60 -1.72 0.26
CA TRP A 237 12.86 -1.01 0.20
C TRP A 237 14.04 -1.80 0.80
N MET A 238 13.78 -2.73 1.73
CA MET A 238 14.82 -3.58 2.33
C MET A 238 15.48 -4.52 1.31
N GLN A 239 14.83 -4.76 0.17
CA GLN A 239 15.37 -5.56 -0.94
C GLN A 239 16.19 -4.73 -1.92
N TYR A 240 16.09 -3.39 -1.87
CA TYR A 240 16.73 -2.47 -2.81
C TYR A 240 18.02 -1.83 -2.29
N GLY A 241 18.43 -2.11 -1.04
CA GLY A 241 19.72 -1.70 -0.49
C GLY A 241 19.87 -0.20 -0.21
N PHE A 242 18.78 0.56 -0.16
CA PHE A 242 18.76 1.94 0.31
C PHE A 242 17.87 2.04 1.55
N LYS A 243 17.94 3.17 2.26
CA LYS A 243 17.06 3.46 3.39
C LYS A 243 16.35 4.80 3.13
N PRO A 244 15.00 4.83 3.14
CA PRO A 244 14.28 6.07 2.89
C PRO A 244 14.45 7.06 4.04
N ASP A 245 14.39 8.37 3.72
CA ASP A 245 14.36 9.44 4.72
C ASP A 245 12.98 9.54 5.39
N ILE A 246 11.92 9.21 4.64
CA ILE A 246 10.53 9.13 5.11
C ILE A 246 9.88 7.90 4.47
N MET A 247 9.12 7.14 5.24
CA MET A 247 8.35 6.00 4.75
C MET A 247 6.89 6.08 5.21
N SER A 248 5.95 5.88 4.32
CA SER A 248 4.54 5.69 4.68
C SER A 248 4.14 4.22 4.63
N THR A 249 3.25 3.79 5.51
CA THR A 249 2.66 2.44 5.52
C THR A 249 1.23 2.47 6.03
N ALA A 250 0.40 1.50 5.61
CA ALA A 250 -1.01 1.36 6.00
C ALA A 250 -1.51 -0.05 5.65
N LYS A 251 -2.75 -0.20 5.18
CA LYS A 251 -3.34 -1.45 4.66
C LYS A 251 -3.04 -2.66 5.55
N GLY A 252 -2.10 -3.51 5.13
CA GLY A 252 -1.72 -4.72 5.85
C GLY A 252 -1.25 -4.50 7.29
N LEU A 253 -0.81 -3.29 7.63
CA LEU A 253 -0.45 -2.90 9.01
C LEU A 253 -1.62 -3.10 9.98
N GLY A 254 -2.83 -2.71 9.57
CA GLY A 254 -4.02 -2.77 10.42
C GLY A 254 -4.74 -4.11 10.42
N GLY A 255 -4.46 -4.98 9.43
CA GLY A 255 -5.10 -6.28 9.29
C GLY A 255 -6.64 -6.24 9.12
N GLY A 256 -7.20 -5.08 8.76
CA GLY A 256 -8.64 -4.84 8.60
C GLY A 256 -9.13 -3.58 9.32
N LEU A 257 -8.41 -3.07 10.31
CA LEU A 257 -8.70 -1.79 10.96
C LEU A 257 -7.97 -0.63 10.28
N PRO A 258 -8.58 0.58 10.28
CA PRO A 258 -8.00 1.76 9.65
C PRO A 258 -6.79 2.27 10.45
N ILE A 259 -5.60 2.22 9.85
CA ILE A 259 -4.36 2.80 10.36
C ILE A 259 -3.47 3.21 9.19
N GLY A 260 -2.78 4.32 9.35
CA GLY A 260 -1.63 4.73 8.55
C GLY A 260 -0.50 5.15 9.48
N ALA A 261 0.73 4.98 9.02
CA ALA A 261 1.90 5.43 9.75
C ALA A 261 2.89 6.09 8.79
N CYS A 262 3.47 7.21 9.23
CA CYS A 262 4.57 7.89 8.57
C CYS A 262 5.81 7.77 9.47
N LEU A 263 6.86 7.12 8.98
CA LEU A 263 8.10 6.88 9.70
C LEU A 263 9.19 7.82 9.21
N PHE A 264 10.01 8.28 10.11
CA PHE A 264 11.06 9.28 9.89
C PHE A 264 12.44 8.69 10.12
N GLY A 265 13.35 8.93 9.16
CA GLY A 265 14.78 8.63 9.28
C GLY A 265 15.55 9.69 10.08
N GLU A 266 16.87 9.54 10.14
CA GLU A 266 17.76 10.42 10.93
C GLU A 266 17.67 11.89 10.54
N LYS A 267 17.53 12.18 9.23
CA LYS A 267 17.38 13.57 8.75
C LYS A 267 16.07 14.22 9.21
N THR A 268 15.01 13.44 9.33
CA THR A 268 13.63 13.96 9.42
C THR A 268 12.95 13.71 10.77
N GLU A 269 13.57 12.97 11.69
CA GLU A 269 12.97 12.55 12.98
C GLU A 269 12.50 13.69 13.88
N ASN A 270 13.08 14.88 13.74
CA ASN A 270 12.75 16.07 14.53
C ASN A 270 12.06 17.18 13.72
N THR A 271 11.66 16.90 12.47
CA THR A 271 11.05 17.90 11.58
C THR A 271 9.66 18.33 12.05
N LEU A 272 8.83 17.39 12.46
CA LEU A 272 7.49 17.71 12.98
C LEU A 272 7.55 17.93 14.48
N THR A 273 7.00 19.07 14.92
CA THR A 273 6.96 19.51 16.32
C THR A 273 5.53 19.74 16.77
N PRO A 274 5.24 19.90 18.08
CA PRO A 274 3.90 20.17 18.56
C PRO A 274 3.19 21.30 17.79
N GLY A 275 1.97 21.02 17.33
CA GLY A 275 1.14 21.95 16.55
C GLY A 275 1.37 21.93 15.02
N THR A 276 2.43 21.28 14.50
CA THR A 276 2.69 21.26 13.05
C THR A 276 1.88 20.21 12.29
N HIS A 277 1.51 19.12 12.96
CA HIS A 277 0.67 18.04 12.41
C HIS A 277 -0.07 17.32 13.53
N GLY A 278 -1.17 16.60 13.19
CA GLY A 278 -1.95 15.88 14.19
C GLY A 278 -3.06 15.02 13.58
N SER A 279 -3.58 14.12 14.40
CA SER A 279 -4.74 13.26 14.08
C SER A 279 -5.49 12.96 15.36
N THR A 280 -6.83 13.05 15.36
CA THR A 280 -7.65 12.71 16.51
C THR A 280 -7.59 11.21 16.81
N PHE A 281 -7.71 10.36 15.79
CA PHE A 281 -7.78 8.90 15.94
C PHE A 281 -6.44 8.19 15.70
N GLY A 282 -5.43 8.87 15.17
CA GLY A 282 -4.14 8.25 14.85
C GLY A 282 -3.49 7.65 16.10
N GLY A 283 -3.08 6.39 16.02
CA GLY A 283 -2.52 5.66 17.15
C GLY A 283 -3.55 5.20 18.18
N SER A 284 -4.83 5.08 17.81
CA SER A 284 -5.87 4.53 18.69
C SER A 284 -5.45 3.17 19.29
N PRO A 285 -5.56 2.98 20.64
CA PRO A 285 -5.08 1.79 21.31
C PRO A 285 -5.58 0.47 20.72
N ALA A 286 -6.87 0.38 20.38
CA ALA A 286 -7.46 -0.83 19.82
C ALA A 286 -6.86 -1.18 18.44
N VAL A 287 -6.64 -0.17 17.61
CA VAL A 287 -6.04 -0.36 16.27
C VAL A 287 -4.56 -0.73 16.38
N CYS A 288 -3.84 -0.10 17.31
CA CYS A 288 -2.43 -0.42 17.58
C CYS A 288 -2.26 -1.85 18.11
N ALA A 289 -3.15 -2.34 18.98
CA ALA A 289 -3.14 -3.72 19.45
C ALA A 289 -3.34 -4.71 18.29
N GLY A 290 -4.26 -4.42 17.36
CA GLY A 290 -4.44 -5.17 16.13
C GLY A 290 -3.17 -5.18 15.27
N ALA A 291 -2.56 -4.02 15.04
CA ALA A 291 -1.33 -3.87 14.25
C ALA A 291 -0.15 -4.62 14.88
N LEU A 292 0.02 -4.58 16.20
CA LEU A 292 1.03 -5.36 16.92
C LEU A 292 0.83 -6.87 16.72
N SER A 293 -0.43 -7.35 16.76
CA SER A 293 -0.75 -8.75 16.47
C SER A 293 -0.38 -9.16 15.05
N ILE A 294 -0.54 -8.28 14.06
CA ILE A 294 -0.11 -8.53 12.67
C ILE A 294 1.41 -8.55 12.57
N LEU A 295 2.07 -7.46 12.99
CA LEU A 295 3.53 -7.31 12.86
C LEU A 295 4.31 -8.39 13.61
N GLY A 296 3.85 -8.81 14.77
CA GLY A 296 4.50 -9.88 15.55
C GLY A 296 4.53 -11.25 14.86
N ARG A 297 3.70 -11.43 13.82
CA ARG A 297 3.62 -12.68 13.05
C ARG A 297 4.15 -12.56 11.61
N ILE A 298 4.59 -11.39 11.21
CA ILE A 298 5.35 -11.22 9.96
C ILE A 298 6.82 -11.49 10.29
N ASP A 299 7.15 -12.76 10.45
CA ASP A 299 8.49 -13.28 10.69
C ASP A 299 9.13 -13.84 9.41
N GLU A 300 10.38 -14.28 9.52
CA GLU A 300 11.10 -14.84 8.37
C GLU A 300 10.46 -16.13 7.83
N ALA A 301 9.80 -16.91 8.68
CA ALA A 301 9.10 -18.11 8.25
C ALA A 301 7.91 -17.78 7.36
N LEU A 302 7.12 -16.74 7.70
CA LEU A 302 6.04 -16.25 6.85
C LEU A 302 6.58 -15.60 5.57
N LEU A 303 7.62 -14.79 5.67
CA LEU A 303 8.24 -14.14 4.51
C LEU A 303 8.81 -15.16 3.51
N ALA A 304 9.42 -16.24 4.00
CA ALA A 304 9.86 -17.36 3.15
C ALA A 304 8.67 -18.03 2.42
N GLN A 305 7.53 -18.21 3.10
CA GLN A 305 6.32 -18.73 2.47
C GLN A 305 5.77 -17.77 1.40
N VAL A 306 5.83 -16.44 1.62
CA VAL A 306 5.44 -15.43 0.63
C VAL A 306 6.32 -15.58 -0.62
N ARG A 307 7.64 -15.68 -0.46
CA ARG A 307 8.57 -15.87 -1.58
C ARG A 307 8.30 -17.16 -2.36
N ALA A 308 8.09 -18.26 -1.66
CA ALA A 308 7.78 -19.56 -2.30
C ALA A 308 6.45 -19.54 -3.07
N LYS A 309 5.41 -18.89 -2.53
CA LYS A 309 4.12 -18.71 -3.23
C LYS A 309 4.25 -17.78 -4.43
N SER A 310 5.06 -16.73 -4.31
CA SER A 310 5.40 -15.82 -5.40
C SER A 310 6.07 -16.58 -6.55
N GLU A 311 7.16 -17.30 -6.27
CA GLU A 311 7.88 -18.11 -7.25
C GLU A 311 6.94 -19.08 -7.98
N TYR A 312 6.10 -19.79 -7.23
CA TYR A 312 5.09 -20.67 -7.81
C TYR A 312 4.15 -19.93 -8.76
N LEU A 313 3.57 -18.79 -8.35
CA LEU A 313 2.60 -18.05 -9.17
C LEU A 313 3.23 -17.46 -10.44
N PHE A 314 4.43 -16.90 -10.34
CA PHE A 314 5.15 -16.41 -11.53
C PHE A 314 5.39 -17.56 -12.51
N SER A 315 5.95 -18.68 -12.04
CA SER A 315 6.17 -19.86 -12.88
C SER A 315 4.88 -20.46 -13.45
N ALA A 316 3.79 -20.45 -12.67
CA ALA A 316 2.51 -20.99 -13.10
C ALA A 316 1.84 -20.14 -14.20
N PHE A 317 2.03 -18.83 -14.21
CA PHE A 317 1.40 -17.92 -15.17
C PHE A 317 2.26 -17.66 -16.41
N GLU A 318 3.59 -17.74 -16.30
CA GLU A 318 4.49 -17.44 -17.38
C GLU A 318 4.29 -18.38 -18.57
N GLY A 319 4.17 -17.79 -19.78
CA GLY A 319 3.97 -18.53 -21.03
C GLY A 319 2.62 -19.24 -21.17
N LYS A 320 1.63 -18.97 -20.29
CA LYS A 320 0.29 -19.57 -20.41
C LYS A 320 -0.55 -18.87 -21.47
N PRO A 321 -1.41 -19.63 -22.19
CA PRO A 321 -2.33 -19.04 -23.19
C PRO A 321 -3.16 -17.92 -22.56
N GLY A 322 -3.28 -16.79 -23.27
CA GLY A 322 -4.05 -15.64 -22.84
C GLY A 322 -3.37 -14.76 -21.79
N ILE A 323 -2.18 -15.10 -21.28
CA ILE A 323 -1.33 -14.26 -20.41
C ILE A 323 -0.15 -13.75 -21.22
N GLU A 324 -0.12 -12.43 -21.44
CA GLU A 324 0.92 -11.77 -22.25
C GLU A 324 2.13 -11.37 -21.41
N GLN A 325 1.92 -11.00 -20.14
CA GLN A 325 2.98 -10.57 -19.23
C GLN A 325 2.58 -10.83 -17.78
N VAL A 326 3.54 -11.27 -16.97
CA VAL A 326 3.46 -11.32 -15.52
C VAL A 326 4.39 -10.25 -14.96
N SER A 327 3.91 -9.43 -14.03
CA SER A 327 4.70 -8.37 -13.39
C SER A 327 4.43 -8.33 -11.88
N GLY A 328 5.33 -7.72 -11.11
CA GLY A 328 5.13 -7.56 -9.67
C GLY A 328 6.30 -8.04 -8.84
N LEU A 329 6.08 -8.13 -7.51
CA LEU A 329 7.08 -8.56 -6.53
C LEU A 329 6.36 -9.23 -5.36
N GLY A 330 6.82 -10.41 -4.95
CA GLY A 330 6.18 -11.17 -3.88
C GLY A 330 4.74 -11.57 -4.24
N LEU A 331 3.81 -11.37 -3.33
CA LEU A 331 2.38 -11.62 -3.55
C LEU A 331 1.62 -10.36 -4.01
N MET A 332 2.28 -9.48 -4.72
CA MET A 332 1.71 -8.36 -5.46
C MET A 332 1.96 -8.59 -6.94
N ILE A 333 0.99 -9.20 -7.65
CA ILE A 333 1.15 -9.73 -8.99
C ILE A 333 0.12 -9.11 -9.94
N GLY A 334 0.59 -8.69 -11.11
CA GLY A 334 -0.20 -8.17 -12.21
C GLY A 334 -0.07 -9.06 -13.45
N LEU A 335 -1.21 -9.40 -14.05
CA LEU A 335 -1.26 -10.17 -15.29
C LEU A 335 -1.81 -9.29 -16.40
N LYS A 336 -1.00 -9.04 -17.43
CA LYS A 336 -1.49 -8.48 -18.69
C LYS A 336 -2.08 -9.63 -19.49
N THR A 337 -3.35 -9.52 -19.87
CA THR A 337 -4.10 -10.58 -20.52
C THR A 337 -4.56 -10.17 -21.91
N ALA A 338 -4.64 -11.14 -22.84
CA ALA A 338 -5.16 -10.92 -24.18
C ALA A 338 -6.64 -10.50 -24.17
N LYS A 339 -7.43 -11.04 -23.25
CA LYS A 339 -8.80 -10.60 -22.97
C LYS A 339 -8.79 -9.37 -22.05
N PRO A 340 -9.84 -8.53 -22.11
CA PRO A 340 -9.99 -7.43 -21.16
C PRO A 340 -9.97 -7.94 -19.71
N ALA A 341 -9.22 -7.28 -18.82
CA ALA A 341 -9.08 -7.71 -17.41
C ALA A 341 -10.44 -7.86 -16.71
N ALA A 342 -11.40 -6.99 -17.00
CA ALA A 342 -12.75 -7.07 -16.42
C ALA A 342 -13.49 -8.37 -16.81
N GLU A 343 -13.29 -8.88 -18.02
CA GLU A 343 -13.86 -10.17 -18.47
C GLU A 343 -13.22 -11.34 -17.71
N VAL A 344 -11.90 -11.34 -17.57
CA VAL A 344 -11.17 -12.37 -16.81
C VAL A 344 -11.62 -12.36 -15.35
N VAL A 345 -11.75 -11.19 -14.73
CA VAL A 345 -12.24 -11.03 -13.35
C VAL A 345 -13.64 -11.60 -13.20
N ALA A 346 -14.55 -11.31 -14.13
CA ALA A 346 -15.90 -11.85 -14.10
C ALA A 346 -15.93 -13.40 -14.18
N LYS A 347 -15.14 -13.99 -15.09
CA LYS A 347 -15.00 -15.45 -15.21
C LYS A 347 -14.40 -16.09 -13.95
N CYS A 348 -13.36 -15.49 -13.36
CA CYS A 348 -12.80 -15.97 -12.11
C CYS A 348 -13.84 -15.96 -10.99
N MET A 349 -14.61 -14.89 -10.86
CA MET A 349 -15.67 -14.74 -9.86
C MET A 349 -16.78 -15.78 -10.05
N GLU A 350 -17.19 -16.08 -11.28
CA GLU A 350 -18.14 -17.16 -11.59
C GLU A 350 -17.62 -18.53 -11.12
N GLN A 351 -16.31 -18.77 -11.24
CA GLN A 351 -15.64 -20.00 -10.83
C GLN A 351 -15.18 -20.00 -9.37
N GLY A 352 -15.55 -19.01 -8.56
CA GLY A 352 -15.27 -18.98 -7.12
C GLY A 352 -13.87 -18.46 -6.77
N VAL A 353 -13.28 -17.58 -7.60
CA VAL A 353 -12.02 -16.89 -7.31
C VAL A 353 -12.22 -15.39 -7.45
N LEU A 354 -11.93 -14.61 -6.40
CA LEU A 354 -12.00 -13.15 -6.41
C LEU A 354 -10.63 -12.58 -6.72
N VAL A 355 -10.50 -11.89 -7.85
CA VAL A 355 -9.32 -11.15 -8.27
C VAL A 355 -9.71 -9.70 -8.54
N LEU A 356 -8.72 -8.82 -8.68
CA LEU A 356 -8.93 -7.38 -8.86
C LEU A 356 -8.44 -6.93 -10.24
N THR A 357 -8.74 -5.69 -10.59
CA THR A 357 -8.12 -5.01 -11.74
C THR A 357 -7.19 -3.88 -11.26
N ALA A 358 -6.15 -3.58 -12.05
CA ALA A 358 -5.33 -2.39 -11.91
C ALA A 358 -4.78 -1.98 -13.28
N HIS A 359 -5.11 -0.78 -13.74
CA HIS A 359 -4.64 -0.21 -14.99
C HIS A 359 -4.68 -1.21 -16.17
N GLY A 360 -5.84 -1.85 -16.37
CA GLY A 360 -6.06 -2.81 -17.45
C GLY A 360 -5.49 -4.23 -17.24
N LYS A 361 -4.81 -4.48 -16.13
CA LYS A 361 -4.31 -5.82 -15.75
C LYS A 361 -5.22 -6.49 -14.72
N VAL A 362 -5.16 -7.82 -14.64
CA VAL A 362 -5.68 -8.60 -13.51
C VAL A 362 -4.66 -8.52 -12.37
N ARG A 363 -5.10 -8.14 -11.17
CA ARG A 363 -4.23 -7.96 -10.00
C ARG A 363 -4.54 -8.98 -8.91
N LEU A 364 -3.48 -9.58 -8.36
CA LEU A 364 -3.54 -10.55 -7.26
C LEU A 364 -2.81 -10.00 -6.05
N LEU A 365 -3.49 -10.04 -4.90
CA LEU A 365 -3.01 -9.57 -3.59
C LEU A 365 -3.52 -10.53 -2.48
N PRO A 366 -3.30 -11.86 -2.55
CA PRO A 366 -3.86 -12.79 -1.56
C PRO A 366 -3.29 -12.53 -0.16
N ALA A 367 -3.95 -13.07 0.86
CA ALA A 367 -3.40 -13.07 2.22
C ALA A 367 -2.01 -13.76 2.24
N LEU A 368 -1.08 -13.24 3.06
CA LEU A 368 0.31 -13.74 3.10
C LEU A 368 0.38 -15.22 3.50
N ASN A 369 -0.50 -15.61 4.41
CA ASN A 369 -0.62 -16.98 4.95
C ASN A 369 -1.59 -17.89 4.18
N ILE A 370 -2.07 -17.45 2.98
CA ILE A 370 -2.93 -18.30 2.14
C ILE A 370 -2.30 -19.69 1.95
N PRO A 371 -3.02 -20.80 2.16
CA PRO A 371 -2.52 -22.14 1.91
C PRO A 371 -2.08 -22.36 0.47
N MET A 372 -0.96 -23.06 0.24
CA MET A 372 -0.44 -23.32 -1.10
C MET A 372 -1.42 -24.07 -2.00
N GLU A 373 -2.26 -24.94 -1.43
CA GLU A 373 -3.33 -25.63 -2.14
C GLU A 373 -4.38 -24.69 -2.73
N LEU A 374 -4.74 -23.63 -1.98
CA LEU A 374 -5.66 -22.60 -2.48
C LEU A 374 -4.99 -21.71 -3.53
N VAL A 375 -3.69 -21.43 -3.38
CA VAL A 375 -2.90 -20.70 -4.40
C VAL A 375 -2.91 -21.48 -5.72
N LYS A 376 -2.66 -22.80 -5.67
CA LYS A 376 -2.67 -23.67 -6.86
C LYS A 376 -4.04 -23.70 -7.52
N LYS A 377 -5.09 -23.93 -6.73
CA LYS A 377 -6.46 -23.94 -7.23
C LYS A 377 -6.87 -22.61 -7.86
N ALA A 378 -6.54 -21.51 -7.23
CA ALA A 378 -6.81 -20.17 -7.79
C ALA A 378 -6.04 -19.93 -9.09
N ALA A 379 -4.77 -20.34 -9.17
CA ALA A 379 -3.97 -20.21 -10.39
C ALA A 379 -4.58 -20.99 -11.57
N GLU A 380 -5.05 -22.22 -11.36
CA GLU A 380 -5.73 -23.01 -12.39
C GLU A 380 -6.98 -22.29 -12.94
N VAL A 381 -7.82 -21.75 -12.04
CA VAL A 381 -9.02 -21.00 -12.43
C VAL A 381 -8.65 -19.74 -13.22
N ILE A 382 -7.64 -18.98 -12.76
CA ILE A 382 -7.20 -17.76 -13.43
C ILE A 382 -6.64 -18.04 -14.82
N ILE A 383 -5.82 -19.09 -14.96
CA ILE A 383 -5.29 -19.52 -16.28
C ILE A 383 -6.43 -19.89 -17.22
N ALA A 384 -7.40 -20.70 -16.77
CA ALA A 384 -8.56 -21.07 -17.57
C ALA A 384 -9.43 -19.85 -17.96
N ALA A 385 -9.55 -18.84 -17.10
CA ALA A 385 -10.28 -17.62 -17.40
C ALA A 385 -9.56 -16.74 -18.44
N CYS A 386 -8.22 -16.74 -18.45
CA CYS A 386 -7.40 -16.01 -19.42
C CYS A 386 -7.43 -16.67 -20.81
N ALA A 387 -7.39 -17.99 -20.87
CA ALA A 387 -7.48 -18.76 -22.11
C ALA A 387 -8.87 -18.60 -22.76
#